data_ea87cf00f2e92597d4a8f7354126c5f5
#
_entry.id   ea87cf00f2e92597d4a8f7354126c5f5
#
_cell.length_a   1.000
_cell.length_b   1.000
_cell.length_c   1.000
_cell.angle_alpha   90.00
_cell.angle_beta   90.00
_cell.angle_gamma   90.00
#
_symmetry.space_group_name_H-M   'P 1'
#
loop_
_entity.id
_entity.type
_entity.pdbx_description
1 polymer ?
#
loop_
_entity_poly.entity_id
_entity_poly.type
_entity_poly.pdbx_seq_one_letter_code
_entity_poly.pdbx_strand_id
1 'polypeptide(L)'
;MPVTPQTNVSLTEISAVLKSRDDYVICGHVSPDGDCLGSQLALAGIMRRLGKRVTCVLAKPEKPDVRLSFLPGLADMVYARDFMGEVGTFVAVDVPNRERIGDASRLLDEAEYSITIDHHAYPETMSTLTYCNPSMAATSMLIWELSKCLRVDNSGDIALCAYTGLVTDTGRFQYQNADSRAFASASEMITAGVDASFVSREVYQNRSEASVLLEACSIKHMKLFCGGQAAISYVTRRDFEKCHAVKADAEALIDTLRSIAGVRVACMLREQGDSIRGSFRAKDDTDVAAIAASFGGGGHKAAAGFSIEGPIEGALVRVEKAIEQALK
;
A
#
# COMPACT_ATOMS: atom_id res chain seq x y z
N MET A 1 12.96 -18.40 -9.76
CA MET A 1 11.76 -17.80 -9.16
C MET A 1 10.63 -17.98 -10.14
N PRO A 2 9.38 -18.18 -9.72
CA PRO A 2 8.28 -18.26 -10.67
C PRO A 2 8.17 -16.94 -11.42
N VAL A 3 8.37 -16.98 -12.73
CA VAL A 3 8.16 -15.84 -13.61
C VAL A 3 6.65 -15.73 -13.81
N THR A 4 6.06 -14.60 -13.39
CA THR A 4 4.65 -14.32 -13.67
C THR A 4 4.49 -13.90 -15.12
N PRO A 5 3.28 -13.95 -15.73
CA PRO A 5 3.07 -13.49 -17.10
C PRO A 5 3.54 -12.06 -17.36
N GLN A 6 3.54 -11.20 -16.33
CA GLN A 6 4.00 -9.81 -16.42
C GLN A 6 5.52 -9.66 -16.39
N THR A 7 6.22 -10.63 -15.78
CA THR A 7 7.67 -10.53 -15.60
C THR A 7 8.38 -10.89 -16.91
N ASN A 8 9.07 -9.90 -17.50
CA ASN A 8 9.87 -10.05 -18.70
C ASN A 8 11.38 -9.87 -18.46
N VAL A 9 11.79 -9.66 -17.21
CA VAL A 9 13.17 -9.37 -16.82
C VAL A 9 13.43 -9.88 -15.40
N SER A 10 14.69 -10.14 -15.05
CA SER A 10 15.14 -10.44 -13.68
C SER A 10 15.56 -9.17 -12.92
N LEU A 11 15.61 -9.22 -11.59
CA LEU A 11 16.15 -8.12 -10.77
C LEU A 11 17.63 -7.85 -11.11
N THR A 12 18.40 -8.86 -11.50
CA THR A 12 19.79 -8.71 -11.94
C THR A 12 19.89 -7.88 -13.22
N GLU A 13 19.02 -8.13 -14.19
CA GLU A 13 18.98 -7.35 -15.43
C GLU A 13 18.49 -5.92 -15.16
N ILE A 14 17.45 -5.74 -14.31
CA ILE A 14 17.05 -4.40 -13.84
C ILE A 14 18.23 -3.68 -13.20
N SER A 15 19.02 -4.35 -12.35
CA SER A 15 20.17 -3.73 -11.70
C SER A 15 21.23 -3.22 -12.70
N ALA A 16 21.43 -3.93 -13.81
CA ALA A 16 22.34 -3.51 -14.87
C ALA A 16 21.82 -2.26 -15.61
N VAL A 17 20.51 -2.23 -15.91
CA VAL A 17 19.89 -1.07 -16.54
C VAL A 17 19.92 0.15 -15.62
N LEU A 18 19.62 -0.01 -14.33
CA LEU A 18 19.65 1.07 -13.35
C LEU A 18 21.08 1.67 -13.19
N LYS A 19 22.14 0.87 -13.32
CA LYS A 19 23.51 1.39 -13.30
C LYS A 19 23.85 2.21 -14.53
N SER A 20 23.30 1.88 -15.70
CA SER A 20 23.66 2.49 -16.99
C SER A 20 22.91 3.77 -17.32
N ARG A 21 21.79 4.05 -16.65
CA ARG A 21 20.91 5.19 -16.92
C ARG A 21 21.00 6.26 -15.83
N ASP A 22 20.30 7.38 -16.03
CA ASP A 22 20.19 8.50 -15.09
C ASP A 22 18.82 9.19 -15.23
N ASP A 23 18.61 10.32 -14.52
CA ASP A 23 17.39 11.14 -14.52
C ASP A 23 16.15 10.32 -14.19
N TYR A 24 16.16 9.73 -13.00
CA TYR A 24 15.09 8.86 -12.54
C TYR A 24 13.91 9.65 -11.99
N VAL A 25 12.72 9.30 -12.46
CA VAL A 25 11.46 9.66 -11.81
C VAL A 25 10.82 8.40 -11.27
N ILE A 26 10.64 8.31 -9.95
CA ILE A 26 10.07 7.16 -9.27
C ILE A 26 8.66 7.51 -8.81
N CYS A 27 7.69 6.69 -9.16
CA CYS A 27 6.28 6.85 -8.80
C CYS A 27 5.70 5.54 -8.26
N GLY A 28 4.81 5.65 -7.29
CA GLY A 28 3.96 4.56 -6.82
C GLY A 28 2.48 4.81 -7.13
N HIS A 29 1.59 4.11 -6.42
CA HIS A 29 0.16 4.21 -6.68
C HIS A 29 -0.52 5.44 -6.03
N VAL A 30 -1.70 5.81 -6.55
CA VAL A 30 -2.61 6.79 -5.93
C VAL A 30 -3.03 6.33 -4.52
N SER A 31 -3.21 7.27 -3.59
CA SER A 31 -3.43 6.99 -2.16
C SER A 31 -2.33 6.08 -1.58
N PRO A 32 -1.06 6.53 -1.61
CA PRO A 32 0.08 5.70 -1.28
C PRO A 32 0.07 5.29 0.19
N ASP A 33 0.35 4.03 0.42
CA ASP A 33 0.54 3.44 1.76
C ASP A 33 2.03 3.32 2.14
N GLY A 34 2.31 2.57 3.20
CA GLY A 34 3.68 2.43 3.71
C GLY A 34 4.59 1.64 2.77
N ASP A 35 4.08 0.64 2.03
CA ASP A 35 4.90 -0.10 1.07
C ASP A 35 5.19 0.73 -0.18
N CYS A 36 4.18 1.43 -0.68
CA CYS A 36 4.33 2.34 -1.80
C CYS A 36 5.38 3.42 -1.53
N LEU A 37 5.27 4.15 -0.42
CA LEU A 37 6.22 5.21 -0.05
C LEU A 37 7.58 4.65 0.36
N GLY A 38 7.59 3.58 1.14
CA GLY A 38 8.81 2.91 1.56
C GLY A 38 9.64 2.40 0.39
N SER A 39 8.99 1.79 -0.59
CA SER A 39 9.62 1.29 -1.83
C SER A 39 10.20 2.43 -2.68
N GLN A 40 9.45 3.51 -2.88
CA GLN A 40 9.91 4.67 -3.63
C GLN A 40 11.15 5.31 -2.99
N LEU A 41 11.08 5.58 -1.68
CA LEU A 41 12.13 6.27 -0.94
C LEU A 41 13.37 5.39 -0.74
N ALA A 42 13.19 4.08 -0.51
CA ALA A 42 14.29 3.12 -0.46
C ALA A 42 15.03 3.06 -1.81
N LEU A 43 14.29 2.94 -2.93
CA LEU A 43 14.88 2.92 -4.26
C LEU A 43 15.61 4.26 -4.56
N ALA A 44 14.99 5.39 -4.22
CA ALA A 44 15.63 6.70 -4.39
C ALA A 44 16.93 6.81 -3.60
N GLY A 45 16.96 6.33 -2.36
CA GLY A 45 18.17 6.27 -1.53
C GLY A 45 19.25 5.42 -2.16
N ILE A 46 18.90 4.24 -2.69
CA ILE A 46 19.83 3.35 -3.43
C ILE A 46 20.42 4.07 -4.65
N MET A 47 19.57 4.71 -5.47
CA MET A 47 20.00 5.38 -6.68
C MET A 47 20.89 6.59 -6.38
N ARG A 48 20.57 7.37 -5.34
CA ARG A 48 21.42 8.50 -4.88
C ARG A 48 22.80 8.02 -4.42
N ARG A 49 22.90 6.86 -3.74
CA ARG A 49 24.20 6.26 -3.37
C ARG A 49 25.02 5.81 -4.57
N LEU A 50 24.38 5.51 -5.70
CA LEU A 50 25.03 5.26 -6.99
C LEU A 50 25.38 6.55 -7.75
N GLY A 51 25.14 7.73 -7.15
CA GLY A 51 25.42 9.03 -7.77
C GLY A 51 24.41 9.44 -8.84
N LYS A 52 23.22 8.85 -8.85
CA LYS A 52 22.16 9.12 -9.84
C LYS A 52 21.27 10.28 -9.42
N ARG A 53 20.75 11.03 -10.40
CA ARG A 53 19.71 12.04 -10.20
C ARG A 53 18.36 11.34 -10.06
N VAL A 54 17.62 11.65 -8.99
CA VAL A 54 16.36 10.95 -8.65
C VAL A 54 15.37 11.91 -8.08
N THR A 55 14.17 11.89 -8.62
CA THR A 55 12.99 12.56 -8.06
C THR A 55 11.90 11.53 -7.79
N CYS A 56 11.36 11.52 -6.57
CA CYS A 56 10.15 10.77 -6.25
C CYS A 56 8.93 11.66 -6.45
N VAL A 57 7.90 11.12 -7.10
CA VAL A 57 6.66 11.85 -7.34
C VAL A 57 5.46 11.16 -6.70
N LEU A 58 4.53 11.95 -6.21
CA LEU A 58 3.21 11.49 -5.75
C LEU A 58 2.24 11.48 -6.94
N ALA A 59 1.55 10.38 -7.14
CA ALA A 59 0.62 10.16 -8.27
C ALA A 59 -0.55 11.14 -8.33
N LYS A 60 -0.96 11.71 -7.18
CA LYS A 60 -2.03 12.69 -7.02
C LYS A 60 -1.65 13.77 -6.02
N PRO A 61 -2.27 14.98 -6.07
CA PRO A 61 -2.02 16.05 -5.11
C PRO A 61 -2.71 15.80 -3.75
N GLU A 62 -2.51 14.61 -3.21
CA GLU A 62 -3.00 14.20 -1.91
C GLU A 62 -1.81 14.07 -0.95
N LYS A 63 -1.97 14.61 0.27
CA LYS A 63 -0.93 14.45 1.28
C LYS A 63 -0.86 12.98 1.72
N PRO A 64 0.33 12.40 1.80
CA PRO A 64 0.52 11.08 2.40
C PRO A 64 0.03 11.02 3.85
N ASP A 65 -0.18 9.81 4.34
CA ASP A 65 -0.54 9.58 5.75
C ASP A 65 0.51 10.21 6.67
N VAL A 66 0.05 11.04 7.62
CA VAL A 66 0.90 11.74 8.59
C VAL A 66 1.74 10.78 9.43
N ARG A 67 1.26 9.54 9.65
CA ARG A 67 1.98 8.49 10.38
C ARG A 67 3.27 8.05 9.68
N LEU A 68 3.40 8.34 8.39
CA LEU A 68 4.57 8.04 7.57
C LEU A 68 5.51 9.24 7.41
N SER A 69 5.19 10.39 8.05
CA SER A 69 5.97 11.64 7.91
C SER A 69 7.42 11.54 8.40
N PHE A 70 7.75 10.51 9.16
CA PHE A 70 9.12 10.22 9.62
C PHE A 70 10.02 9.61 8.53
N LEU A 71 9.45 9.18 7.38
CA LEU A 71 10.23 8.56 6.31
C LEU A 71 11.19 9.58 5.68
N PRO A 72 12.49 9.27 5.63
CA PRO A 72 13.49 10.15 5.02
C PRO A 72 13.19 10.41 3.53
N GLY A 73 13.18 11.68 3.15
CA GLY A 73 12.92 12.11 1.77
C GLY A 73 11.43 12.25 1.41
N LEU A 74 10.50 11.92 2.32
CA LEU A 74 9.06 12.11 2.04
C LEU A 74 8.71 13.58 1.81
N ALA A 75 9.32 14.47 2.58
CA ALA A 75 9.08 15.92 2.46
C ALA A 75 9.60 16.50 1.13
N ASP A 76 10.52 15.82 0.47
CA ASP A 76 11.13 16.24 -0.81
C ASP A 76 10.35 15.73 -2.03
N MET A 77 9.32 14.91 -1.83
CA MET A 77 8.48 14.40 -2.91
C MET A 77 7.65 15.53 -3.52
N VAL A 78 7.53 15.53 -4.83
CA VAL A 78 6.71 16.50 -5.57
C VAL A 78 5.48 15.83 -6.16
N TYR A 79 4.42 16.58 -6.42
CA TYR A 79 3.27 16.01 -7.14
C TYR A 79 3.63 15.80 -8.61
N ALA A 80 3.25 14.65 -9.17
CA ALA A 80 3.55 14.31 -10.55
C ALA A 80 3.06 15.39 -11.55
N ARG A 81 1.90 15.99 -11.30
CA ARG A 81 1.37 17.08 -12.13
C ARG A 81 2.25 18.33 -12.14
N ASP A 82 3.01 18.58 -11.07
CA ASP A 82 3.84 19.79 -10.89
C ASP A 82 5.31 19.55 -11.28
N PHE A 83 5.67 18.31 -11.60
CA PHE A 83 7.02 17.98 -12.06
C PHE A 83 7.24 18.44 -13.50
N MET A 84 8.30 19.24 -13.71
CA MET A 84 8.66 19.87 -14.98
C MET A 84 10.07 19.48 -15.49
N GLY A 85 10.71 18.50 -14.84
CA GLY A 85 12.04 18.03 -15.23
C GLY A 85 11.98 17.03 -16.38
N GLU A 86 13.14 16.69 -16.91
CA GLU A 86 13.30 15.61 -17.88
C GLU A 86 13.10 14.24 -17.21
N VAL A 87 12.56 13.28 -17.96
CA VAL A 87 12.35 11.90 -17.52
C VAL A 87 13.19 10.97 -18.35
N GLY A 88 14.45 10.75 -17.95
CA GLY A 88 15.32 9.78 -18.60
C GLY A 88 14.85 8.34 -18.36
N THR A 89 14.49 8.04 -17.11
CA THR A 89 13.96 6.71 -16.74
C THR A 89 12.82 6.84 -15.75
N PHE A 90 11.63 6.39 -16.14
CA PHE A 90 10.49 6.27 -15.24
C PHE A 90 10.50 4.92 -14.52
N VAL A 91 10.36 4.92 -13.20
CA VAL A 91 10.28 3.68 -12.41
C VAL A 91 8.97 3.67 -11.62
N ALA A 92 8.10 2.73 -11.97
CA ALA A 92 6.90 2.44 -11.21
C ALA A 92 7.21 1.40 -10.14
N VAL A 93 6.90 1.69 -8.89
CA VAL A 93 7.05 0.75 -7.77
C VAL A 93 5.73 0.57 -7.04
N ASP A 94 5.42 -0.66 -6.68
CA ASP A 94 4.21 -1.00 -5.92
C ASP A 94 2.92 -0.55 -6.61
N VAL A 95 2.87 -0.75 -7.93
CA VAL A 95 1.71 -0.31 -8.71
C VAL A 95 1.42 -1.28 -9.85
N PRO A 96 0.22 -1.89 -9.89
CA PRO A 96 -0.10 -2.96 -10.82
C PRO A 96 -0.42 -2.49 -12.24
N ASN A 97 -0.89 -1.25 -12.42
CA ASN A 97 -1.36 -0.78 -13.72
C ASN A 97 -1.24 0.74 -13.87
N ARG A 98 -1.41 1.18 -15.13
CA ARG A 98 -1.28 2.58 -15.52
C ARG A 98 -2.30 3.51 -14.85
N GLU A 99 -3.52 3.06 -14.61
CA GLU A 99 -4.55 3.88 -13.97
C GLU A 99 -4.11 4.31 -12.55
N ARG A 100 -3.43 3.41 -11.85
CA ARG A 100 -2.98 3.62 -10.47
C ARG A 100 -1.81 4.59 -10.34
N ILE A 101 -1.06 4.93 -11.40
CA ILE A 101 -0.04 5.98 -11.34
C ILE A 101 -0.61 7.40 -11.53
N GLY A 102 -1.91 7.53 -11.76
CA GLY A 102 -2.61 8.81 -11.79
C GLY A 102 -1.99 9.85 -12.72
N ASP A 103 -1.69 11.04 -12.19
CA ASP A 103 -1.13 12.16 -12.95
C ASP A 103 0.30 11.89 -13.47
N ALA A 104 0.98 10.84 -12.95
CA ALA A 104 2.30 10.43 -13.43
C ALA A 104 2.23 9.69 -14.78
N SER A 105 1.04 9.36 -15.31
CA SER A 105 0.89 8.71 -16.61
C SER A 105 1.57 9.47 -17.74
N ARG A 106 1.56 10.83 -17.70
CA ARG A 106 2.26 11.65 -18.69
C ARG A 106 3.78 11.49 -18.58
N LEU A 107 4.33 11.34 -17.36
CA LEU A 107 5.77 11.17 -17.15
C LEU A 107 6.25 9.81 -17.65
N LEU A 108 5.39 8.79 -17.55
CA LEU A 108 5.64 7.49 -18.17
C LEU A 108 5.70 7.60 -19.70
N ASP A 109 4.81 8.40 -20.32
CA ASP A 109 4.78 8.61 -21.79
C ASP A 109 5.97 9.44 -22.28
N GLU A 110 6.43 10.39 -21.48
CA GLU A 110 7.58 11.26 -21.77
C GLU A 110 8.93 10.55 -21.56
N ALA A 111 8.95 9.45 -20.80
CA ALA A 111 10.17 8.76 -20.42
C ALA A 111 10.85 8.07 -21.62
N GLU A 112 12.18 8.21 -21.74
CA GLU A 112 12.95 7.43 -22.70
C GLU A 112 12.93 5.92 -22.40
N TYR A 113 12.77 5.57 -21.12
CA TYR A 113 12.78 4.19 -20.65
C TYR A 113 11.88 4.01 -19.42
N SER A 114 11.25 2.85 -19.30
CA SER A 114 10.36 2.59 -18.18
C SER A 114 10.58 1.22 -17.54
N ILE A 115 10.45 1.18 -16.21
CA ILE A 115 10.64 -0.02 -15.39
C ILE A 115 9.49 -0.12 -14.41
N THR A 116 8.94 -1.32 -14.20
CA THR A 116 8.02 -1.64 -13.11
C THR A 116 8.62 -2.68 -12.20
N ILE A 117 8.57 -2.44 -10.88
CA ILE A 117 8.93 -3.40 -9.83
C ILE A 117 7.75 -3.48 -8.88
N ASP A 118 7.10 -4.64 -8.80
CA ASP A 118 5.83 -4.79 -8.12
C ASP A 118 5.64 -6.20 -7.54
N HIS A 119 4.77 -6.33 -6.55
CA HIS A 119 4.33 -7.59 -5.99
C HIS A 119 2.83 -7.89 -6.27
N HIS A 120 2.11 -7.02 -6.92
CA HIS A 120 0.71 -7.22 -7.27
C HIS A 120 0.57 -8.12 -8.50
N ALA A 121 -0.27 -9.16 -8.43
CA ALA A 121 -0.63 -9.97 -9.59
C ALA A 121 -1.59 -9.17 -10.49
N TYR A 122 -1.13 -8.77 -11.68
CA TYR A 122 -1.94 -8.08 -12.67
C TYR A 122 -1.55 -8.54 -14.08
N PRO A 123 -2.50 -8.75 -15.02
CA PRO A 123 -2.19 -9.39 -16.30
C PRO A 123 -1.48 -8.50 -17.32
N GLU A 124 -1.50 -7.18 -17.13
CA GLU A 124 -0.98 -6.20 -18.09
C GLU A 124 0.35 -5.61 -17.61
N THR A 125 1.21 -5.24 -18.57
CA THR A 125 2.44 -4.50 -18.32
C THR A 125 2.27 -3.07 -18.81
N MET A 126 2.85 -2.10 -18.09
CA MET A 126 2.85 -0.69 -18.52
C MET A 126 4.25 -0.16 -18.85
N SER A 127 5.28 -0.92 -18.58
CA SER A 127 6.69 -0.51 -18.71
C SER A 127 7.46 -1.40 -19.66
N THR A 128 8.58 -0.89 -20.19
CA THR A 128 9.52 -1.64 -21.03
C THR A 128 10.08 -2.87 -20.33
N LEU A 129 10.47 -2.71 -19.07
CA LEU A 129 10.87 -3.81 -18.20
C LEU A 129 9.91 -3.93 -17.03
N THR A 130 9.47 -5.15 -16.76
CA THR A 130 8.59 -5.44 -15.62
C THR A 130 9.13 -6.64 -14.85
N TYR A 131 9.35 -6.45 -13.56
CA TYR A 131 9.55 -7.52 -12.60
C TYR A 131 8.42 -7.49 -11.57
N CYS A 132 7.58 -8.49 -11.65
CA CYS A 132 6.46 -8.66 -10.72
C CYS A 132 6.59 -10.01 -10.02
N ASN A 133 6.51 -10.02 -8.67
CA ASN A 133 6.58 -11.26 -7.90
C ASN A 133 5.52 -11.31 -6.79
N PRO A 134 4.31 -11.81 -7.07
CA PRO A 134 3.21 -11.89 -6.11
C PRO A 134 3.45 -12.83 -4.92
N SER A 135 4.53 -13.60 -4.92
CA SER A 135 4.90 -14.42 -3.77
C SER A 135 5.70 -13.65 -2.71
N MET A 136 6.08 -12.40 -2.99
CA MET A 136 6.76 -11.53 -2.02
C MET A 136 5.72 -10.78 -1.20
N ALA A 137 5.99 -10.61 0.08
CA ALA A 137 5.05 -9.99 1.00
C ALA A 137 4.86 -8.48 0.77
N ALA A 138 5.82 -7.82 0.12
CA ALA A 138 5.85 -6.39 -0.10
C ALA A 138 6.77 -6.05 -1.28
N THR A 139 6.52 -4.96 -1.99
CA THR A 139 7.43 -4.43 -3.01
C THR A 139 8.74 -3.96 -2.38
N SER A 140 8.71 -3.42 -1.18
CA SER A 140 9.91 -3.01 -0.44
C SER A 140 10.91 -4.15 -0.19
N MET A 141 10.44 -5.40 -0.10
CA MET A 141 11.33 -6.57 -0.09
C MET A 141 12.05 -6.74 -1.44
N LEU A 142 11.37 -6.49 -2.56
CA LEU A 142 11.98 -6.55 -3.89
C LEU A 142 13.04 -5.45 -4.05
N ILE A 143 12.76 -4.26 -3.54
CA ILE A 143 13.73 -3.15 -3.52
C ILE A 143 14.93 -3.48 -2.63
N TRP A 144 14.70 -4.15 -1.49
CA TRP A 144 15.76 -4.65 -0.63
C TRP A 144 16.66 -5.66 -1.35
N GLU A 145 16.08 -6.64 -2.03
CA GLU A 145 16.83 -7.61 -2.84
C GLU A 145 17.58 -6.93 -4.02
N LEU A 146 16.96 -5.93 -4.66
CA LEU A 146 17.59 -5.15 -5.72
C LEU A 146 18.83 -4.41 -5.22
N SER A 147 18.83 -3.87 -3.99
CA SER A 147 19.99 -3.23 -3.39
C SER A 147 21.20 -4.16 -3.30
N LYS A 148 20.98 -5.45 -3.00
CA LYS A 148 22.00 -6.49 -2.95
C LYS A 148 22.55 -6.78 -4.36
N CYS A 149 21.67 -6.86 -5.38
CA CYS A 149 22.08 -7.01 -6.78
C CYS A 149 22.93 -5.82 -7.25
N LEU A 150 22.59 -4.62 -6.80
CA LEU A 150 23.32 -3.39 -7.10
C LEU A 150 24.64 -3.27 -6.31
N ARG A 151 24.81 -4.05 -5.24
CA ARG A 151 25.95 -4.02 -4.30
C ARG A 151 26.11 -2.64 -3.66
N VAL A 152 25.01 -2.02 -3.28
CA VAL A 152 24.94 -0.74 -2.59
C VAL A 152 24.84 -0.99 -1.08
N ASP A 153 25.52 -0.16 -0.28
CA ASP A 153 25.24 -0.10 1.14
C ASP A 153 23.80 0.33 1.34
N ASN A 154 22.97 -0.55 1.89
CA ASN A 154 21.53 -0.35 2.07
C ASN A 154 21.14 -0.01 3.53
N SER A 155 22.12 0.38 4.36
CA SER A 155 21.89 0.74 5.77
C SER A 155 21.21 2.11 5.93
N GLY A 156 20.79 2.41 7.17
CA GLY A 156 20.20 3.69 7.56
C GLY A 156 18.85 3.94 6.89
N ASP A 157 18.72 5.08 6.21
CA ASP A 157 17.46 5.54 5.61
C ASP A 157 16.86 4.55 4.61
N ILE A 158 17.69 3.85 3.84
CA ILE A 158 17.22 2.84 2.88
C ILE A 158 16.57 1.68 3.63
N ALA A 159 17.24 1.17 4.66
CA ALA A 159 16.70 0.09 5.48
C ALA A 159 15.42 0.52 6.21
N LEU A 160 15.37 1.76 6.75
CA LEU A 160 14.20 2.30 7.43
C LEU A 160 12.99 2.36 6.50
N CYS A 161 13.16 2.88 5.28
CA CYS A 161 12.09 2.96 4.28
C CYS A 161 11.61 1.55 3.87
N ALA A 162 12.54 0.63 3.55
CA ALA A 162 12.20 -0.74 3.16
C ALA A 162 11.51 -1.51 4.29
N TYR A 163 11.98 -1.37 5.54
CA TYR A 163 11.35 -2.00 6.70
C TYR A 163 9.93 -1.46 6.96
N THR A 164 9.73 -0.15 6.79
CA THR A 164 8.39 0.45 6.97
C THR A 164 7.41 -0.13 5.95
N GLY A 165 7.81 -0.26 4.68
CA GLY A 165 6.99 -0.92 3.67
C GLY A 165 6.64 -2.35 4.05
N LEU A 166 7.63 -3.15 4.41
CA LEU A 166 7.44 -4.55 4.81
C LEU A 166 6.50 -4.70 6.01
N VAL A 167 6.68 -3.89 7.07
CA VAL A 167 5.87 -4.01 8.29
C VAL A 167 4.43 -3.56 8.08
N THR A 168 4.19 -2.59 7.19
CA THR A 168 2.84 -2.12 6.90
C THR A 168 2.09 -3.13 6.04
N ASP A 169 2.70 -3.67 5.00
CA ASP A 169 2.04 -4.59 4.08
C ASP A 169 1.83 -6.00 4.66
N THR A 170 2.63 -6.39 5.64
CA THR A 170 2.42 -7.61 6.43
C THR A 170 1.49 -7.42 7.63
N GLY A 171 0.93 -6.22 7.82
CA GLY A 171 0.11 -5.88 8.98
C GLY A 171 0.82 -6.19 10.29
N ARG A 172 2.03 -5.71 10.46
CA ARG A 172 2.89 -6.02 11.64
C ARG A 172 3.23 -7.51 11.75
N PHE A 173 3.48 -8.16 10.61
CA PHE A 173 3.73 -9.60 10.51
C PHE A 173 2.56 -10.48 11.01
N GLN A 174 1.32 -9.97 10.96
CA GLN A 174 0.11 -10.67 11.39
C GLN A 174 -0.70 -11.25 10.22
N TYR A 175 -0.38 -10.86 8.98
CA TYR A 175 -1.08 -11.33 7.80
C TYR A 175 -0.44 -12.60 7.23
N GLN A 176 -1.19 -13.31 6.38
CA GLN A 176 -0.75 -14.60 5.79
C GLN A 176 0.47 -14.47 4.87
N ASN A 177 0.72 -13.27 4.33
CA ASN A 177 1.90 -12.98 3.51
C ASN A 177 3.21 -12.86 4.32
N ALA A 178 3.14 -12.81 5.66
CA ALA A 178 4.30 -12.77 6.55
C ALA A 178 4.96 -14.16 6.68
N ASP A 179 5.64 -14.60 5.65
CA ASP A 179 6.38 -15.86 5.60
C ASP A 179 7.83 -15.73 6.13
N SER A 180 8.58 -16.84 6.10
CA SER A 180 9.97 -16.88 6.57
C SER A 180 10.88 -15.89 5.83
N ARG A 181 10.59 -15.56 4.56
CA ARG A 181 11.37 -14.57 3.78
C ARG A 181 11.11 -13.16 4.30
N ALA A 182 9.87 -12.83 4.66
CA ALA A 182 9.53 -11.55 5.26
C ALA A 182 10.29 -11.33 6.58
N PHE A 183 10.33 -12.34 7.46
CA PHE A 183 11.09 -12.28 8.70
C PHE A 183 12.62 -12.23 8.47
N ALA A 184 13.14 -12.95 7.48
CA ALA A 184 14.56 -12.88 7.13
C ALA A 184 14.93 -11.48 6.63
N SER A 185 14.15 -10.88 5.72
CA SER A 185 14.37 -9.52 5.25
C SER A 185 14.27 -8.49 6.38
N ALA A 186 13.30 -8.64 7.28
CA ALA A 186 13.18 -7.78 8.46
C ALA A 186 14.42 -7.89 9.37
N SER A 187 14.93 -9.09 9.61
CA SER A 187 16.15 -9.32 10.40
C SER A 187 17.37 -8.64 9.77
N GLU A 188 17.52 -8.73 8.44
CA GLU A 188 18.59 -8.04 7.72
C GLU A 188 18.47 -6.51 7.83
N MET A 189 17.27 -5.96 7.66
CA MET A 189 17.00 -4.52 7.77
C MET A 189 17.29 -3.99 9.19
N ILE A 190 16.92 -4.76 10.24
CA ILE A 190 17.24 -4.43 11.63
C ILE A 190 18.77 -4.47 11.83
N THR A 191 19.46 -5.45 11.28
CA THR A 191 20.93 -5.55 11.33
C THR A 191 21.57 -4.36 10.61
N ALA A 192 20.92 -3.84 9.57
CA ALA A 192 21.34 -2.63 8.83
C ALA A 192 21.04 -1.31 9.57
N GLY A 193 20.52 -1.38 10.81
CA GLY A 193 20.39 -0.24 11.72
C GLY A 193 18.96 0.27 11.94
N VAL A 194 17.92 -0.46 11.51
CA VAL A 194 16.53 -0.06 11.77
C VAL A 194 16.16 -0.27 13.24
N ASP A 195 15.64 0.77 13.87
CA ASP A 195 14.90 0.66 15.13
C ASP A 195 13.45 0.26 14.85
N ALA A 196 13.16 -1.04 14.95
CA ALA A 196 11.82 -1.57 14.75
C ALA A 196 10.79 -1.03 15.75
N SER A 197 11.22 -0.65 16.97
CA SER A 197 10.32 -0.07 17.97
C SER A 197 9.94 1.35 17.62
N PHE A 198 10.85 2.12 17.04
CA PHE A 198 10.58 3.45 16.50
C PHE A 198 9.52 3.38 15.39
N VAL A 199 9.73 2.53 14.37
CA VAL A 199 8.76 2.36 13.28
C VAL A 199 7.39 1.92 13.81
N SER A 200 7.36 0.95 14.74
CA SER A 200 6.11 0.49 15.35
C SER A 200 5.37 1.60 16.09
N ARG A 201 6.08 2.45 16.81
CA ARG A 201 5.51 3.59 17.51
C ARG A 201 4.93 4.61 16.54
N GLU A 202 5.70 5.05 15.54
CA GLU A 202 5.26 6.08 14.59
C GLU A 202 4.04 5.62 13.78
N VAL A 203 4.06 4.40 13.26
CA VAL A 203 2.99 3.90 12.39
C VAL A 203 1.73 3.47 13.17
N TYR A 204 1.88 2.87 14.36
CA TYR A 204 0.76 2.18 15.03
C TYR A 204 0.42 2.69 16.43
N GLN A 205 1.33 3.38 17.11
CA GLN A 205 1.13 3.80 18.50
C GLN A 205 1.06 5.33 18.66
N ASN A 206 1.18 6.08 17.57
CA ASN A 206 1.08 7.54 17.55
C ASN A 206 -0.27 7.99 16.95
N ARG A 207 -1.35 7.42 17.47
CA ARG A 207 -2.72 7.72 17.03
C ARG A 207 -3.20 9.03 17.63
N SER A 208 -3.97 9.80 16.85
CA SER A 208 -4.68 10.97 17.37
C SER A 208 -5.79 10.58 18.37
N GLU A 209 -6.12 11.47 19.30
CA GLU A 209 -7.31 11.29 20.15
C GLU A 209 -8.58 11.13 19.30
N ALA A 210 -8.70 11.90 18.21
CA ALA A 210 -9.79 11.82 17.26
C ALA A 210 -9.96 10.42 16.67
N SER A 211 -8.86 9.75 16.29
CA SER A 211 -8.88 8.36 15.80
C SER A 211 -9.41 7.38 16.85
N VAL A 212 -9.02 7.55 18.12
CA VAL A 212 -9.48 6.68 19.22
C VAL A 212 -10.98 6.90 19.50
N LEU A 213 -11.43 8.15 19.49
CA LEU A 213 -12.85 8.48 19.67
C LEU A 213 -13.71 7.96 18.49
N LEU A 214 -13.21 8.07 17.26
CA LEU A 214 -13.88 7.56 16.07
C LEU A 214 -13.99 6.03 16.09
N GLU A 215 -12.97 5.33 16.61
CA GLU A 215 -13.01 3.89 16.83
C GLU A 215 -14.13 3.50 17.81
N ALA A 216 -14.32 4.25 18.89
CA ALA A 216 -15.42 4.01 19.81
C ALA A 216 -16.80 4.18 19.14
N CYS A 217 -16.95 5.12 18.19
CA CYS A 217 -18.16 5.25 17.37
C CYS A 217 -18.33 4.02 16.46
N SER A 218 -17.28 3.60 15.78
CA SER A 218 -17.29 2.39 14.95
C SER A 218 -17.72 1.15 15.74
N ILE A 219 -17.17 0.95 16.94
CA ILE A 219 -17.54 -0.19 17.80
C ILE A 219 -19.04 -0.19 18.15
N LYS A 220 -19.64 0.98 18.36
CA LYS A 220 -21.10 1.09 18.64
C LYS A 220 -21.96 0.71 17.44
N HIS A 221 -21.49 0.94 16.23
CA HIS A 221 -22.20 0.62 15.00
C HIS A 221 -21.90 -0.80 14.48
N MET A 222 -21.08 -1.55 15.20
CA MET A 222 -20.65 -2.87 14.79
C MET A 222 -21.80 -3.89 14.85
N LYS A 223 -21.86 -4.73 13.80
CA LYS A 223 -22.75 -5.87 13.70
C LYS A 223 -21.97 -7.13 13.36
N LEU A 224 -22.21 -8.21 14.12
CA LEU A 224 -21.77 -9.55 13.78
C LEU A 224 -22.90 -10.31 13.09
N PHE A 225 -22.57 -11.07 12.03
CA PHE A 225 -23.56 -11.87 11.28
C PHE A 225 -22.89 -13.13 10.69
N CYS A 226 -23.60 -13.93 9.90
CA CYS A 226 -23.12 -15.25 9.44
C CYS A 226 -22.62 -16.14 10.59
N GLY A 227 -23.38 -16.22 11.69
CA GLY A 227 -22.95 -17.01 12.87
C GLY A 227 -21.68 -16.51 13.54
N GLY A 228 -21.38 -15.21 13.44
CA GLY A 228 -20.18 -14.59 13.99
C GLY A 228 -18.94 -14.62 13.08
N GLN A 229 -19.08 -15.16 11.86
CA GLN A 229 -17.97 -15.25 10.89
C GLN A 229 -17.74 -13.95 10.12
N ALA A 230 -18.67 -13.01 10.15
CA ALA A 230 -18.54 -11.71 9.52
C ALA A 230 -18.79 -10.58 10.52
N ALA A 231 -18.02 -9.50 10.37
CA ALA A 231 -18.19 -8.25 11.09
C ALA A 231 -18.32 -7.09 10.10
N ILE A 232 -19.33 -6.23 10.28
CA ILE A 232 -19.47 -4.99 9.54
C ILE A 232 -19.66 -3.83 10.51
N SER A 233 -19.10 -2.69 10.19
CA SER A 233 -19.35 -1.44 10.90
C SER A 233 -19.27 -0.26 9.96
N TYR A 234 -19.63 0.92 10.46
CA TYR A 234 -19.57 2.15 9.69
C TYR A 234 -19.26 3.35 10.59
N VAL A 235 -18.81 4.44 9.95
CA VAL A 235 -18.72 5.76 10.54
C VAL A 235 -19.34 6.77 9.58
N THR A 236 -20.15 7.69 10.15
CA THR A 236 -20.85 8.72 9.41
C THR A 236 -20.09 10.04 9.43
N ARG A 237 -20.47 10.99 8.55
CA ARG A 237 -19.96 12.38 8.62
C ARG A 237 -20.14 12.99 10.01
N ARG A 238 -21.30 12.73 10.66
CA ARG A 238 -21.57 13.22 12.01
C ARG A 238 -20.60 12.64 13.04
N ASP A 239 -20.16 11.38 12.88
CA ASP A 239 -19.14 10.79 13.77
C ASP A 239 -17.80 11.47 13.57
N PHE A 240 -17.40 11.74 12.33
CA PHE A 240 -16.18 12.51 12.03
C PHE A 240 -16.22 13.92 12.66
N GLU A 241 -17.33 14.65 12.47
CA GLU A 241 -17.50 15.99 13.05
C GLU A 241 -17.45 15.96 14.58
N LYS A 242 -18.16 15.03 15.20
CA LYS A 242 -18.23 14.88 16.66
C LYS A 242 -16.87 14.54 17.28
N CYS A 243 -16.06 13.74 16.60
CA CYS A 243 -14.74 13.33 17.05
C CYS A 243 -13.63 14.29 16.61
N HIS A 244 -13.95 15.34 15.85
CA HIS A 244 -12.96 16.20 15.17
C HIS A 244 -11.97 15.39 14.32
N ALA A 245 -12.44 14.29 13.74
CA ALA A 245 -11.61 13.33 13.01
C ALA A 245 -11.49 13.71 11.53
N VAL A 246 -10.36 13.34 10.92
CA VAL A 246 -10.10 13.45 9.48
C VAL A 246 -10.06 12.05 8.83
N LYS A 247 -10.02 11.99 7.50
CA LYS A 247 -10.02 10.73 6.74
C LYS A 247 -8.95 9.74 7.24
N ALA A 248 -7.75 10.22 7.54
CA ALA A 248 -6.64 9.40 8.02
C ALA A 248 -6.93 8.70 9.36
N ASP A 249 -7.75 9.30 10.23
CA ASP A 249 -8.10 8.73 11.53
C ASP A 249 -8.97 7.46 11.43
N ALA A 250 -9.56 7.20 10.28
CA ALA A 250 -10.43 6.05 10.05
C ALA A 250 -9.72 4.84 9.40
N GLU A 251 -8.42 4.93 9.06
CA GLU A 251 -7.73 3.88 8.32
C GLU A 251 -7.57 2.58 9.14
N ALA A 252 -7.33 2.69 10.45
CA ALA A 252 -7.12 1.54 11.33
C ALA A 252 -8.42 0.89 11.85
N LEU A 253 -9.60 1.46 11.61
CA LEU A 253 -10.86 0.99 12.21
C LEU A 253 -11.22 -0.44 11.83
N ILE A 254 -10.87 -0.87 10.63
CA ILE A 254 -11.17 -2.21 10.14
C ILE A 254 -10.39 -3.30 10.90
N ASP A 255 -9.20 -2.99 11.43
CA ASP A 255 -8.38 -3.96 12.16
C ASP A 255 -9.03 -4.37 13.48
N THR A 256 -9.77 -3.45 14.12
CA THR A 256 -10.56 -3.75 15.31
C THR A 256 -11.62 -4.81 15.01
N LEU A 257 -12.36 -4.68 13.90
CA LEU A 257 -13.36 -5.67 13.50
C LEU A 257 -12.71 -7.00 13.12
N ARG A 258 -11.60 -6.92 12.39
CA ARG A 258 -10.83 -8.11 11.99
C ARG A 258 -10.28 -8.86 13.20
N SER A 259 -9.96 -8.19 14.31
CA SER A 259 -9.39 -8.80 15.52
C SER A 259 -10.38 -9.70 16.28
N ILE A 260 -11.68 -9.59 16.05
CA ILE A 260 -12.72 -10.33 16.78
C ILE A 260 -12.59 -11.84 16.55
N ALA A 261 -12.70 -12.62 17.61
CA ALA A 261 -12.64 -14.07 17.52
C ALA A 261 -13.78 -14.62 16.63
N GLY A 262 -13.46 -15.59 15.76
CA GLY A 262 -14.43 -16.19 14.83
C GLY A 262 -14.68 -15.38 13.56
N VAL A 263 -14.36 -14.10 13.51
CA VAL A 263 -14.52 -13.28 12.31
C VAL A 263 -13.52 -13.72 11.23
N ARG A 264 -14.04 -14.09 10.07
CA ARG A 264 -13.31 -14.43 8.85
C ARG A 264 -13.21 -13.23 7.90
N VAL A 265 -14.31 -12.47 7.77
CA VAL A 265 -14.40 -11.28 6.91
C VAL A 265 -14.85 -10.08 7.74
N ALA A 266 -14.08 -9.01 7.69
CA ALA A 266 -14.42 -7.70 8.26
C ALA A 266 -14.68 -6.68 7.15
N CYS A 267 -15.69 -5.82 7.33
CA CYS A 267 -15.99 -4.69 6.46
C CYS A 267 -16.17 -3.41 7.26
N MET A 268 -15.51 -2.33 6.83
CA MET A 268 -15.67 -0.99 7.37
C MET A 268 -16.19 -0.06 6.29
N LEU A 269 -17.31 0.61 6.53
CA LEU A 269 -17.91 1.62 5.67
C LEU A 269 -17.68 3.02 6.24
N ARG A 270 -17.38 3.99 5.37
CA ARG A 270 -17.10 5.39 5.75
C ARG A 270 -17.84 6.32 4.80
N GLU A 271 -18.67 7.21 5.32
CA GLU A 271 -19.26 8.27 4.51
C GLU A 271 -18.20 9.27 4.07
N GLN A 272 -18.11 9.49 2.75
CA GLN A 272 -17.17 10.46 2.13
C GLN A 272 -17.92 11.27 1.06
N GLY A 273 -18.34 12.48 1.42
CA GLY A 273 -19.17 13.29 0.51
C GLY A 273 -20.49 12.58 0.21
N ASP A 274 -20.79 12.36 -1.06
CA ASP A 274 -22.03 11.71 -1.53
C ASP A 274 -21.82 10.20 -1.77
N SER A 275 -20.64 9.68 -1.46
CA SER A 275 -20.30 8.28 -1.62
C SER A 275 -19.90 7.63 -0.27
N ILE A 276 -19.93 6.32 -0.25
CA ILE A 276 -19.49 5.49 0.87
C ILE A 276 -18.26 4.71 0.43
N ARG A 277 -17.14 4.94 1.10
CA ARG A 277 -15.94 4.13 0.92
C ARG A 277 -16.01 2.89 1.80
N GLY A 278 -15.90 1.71 1.19
CA GLY A 278 -15.83 0.43 1.86
C GLY A 278 -14.41 -0.15 1.83
N SER A 279 -14.04 -0.82 2.91
CA SER A 279 -12.81 -1.61 2.99
C SER A 279 -13.13 -3.01 3.50
N PHE A 280 -12.53 -4.02 2.91
CA PHE A 280 -12.60 -5.41 3.34
C PHE A 280 -11.26 -5.91 3.86
N ARG A 281 -11.31 -6.81 4.84
CA ARG A 281 -10.17 -7.63 5.27
C ARG A 281 -10.64 -9.06 5.51
N ALA A 282 -9.85 -10.04 5.05
CA ALA A 282 -10.06 -11.45 5.37
C ALA A 282 -8.97 -11.97 6.33
N LYS A 283 -9.33 -12.95 7.19
CA LYS A 283 -8.38 -13.71 8.03
C LYS A 283 -8.02 -15.06 7.45
N ASP A 284 -8.81 -15.53 6.51
CA ASP A 284 -8.66 -16.84 5.87
C ASP A 284 -8.54 -16.68 4.34
N ASP A 285 -8.77 -17.76 3.62
CA ASP A 285 -8.69 -17.81 2.15
C ASP A 285 -9.89 -17.15 1.44
N THR A 286 -10.81 -16.49 2.13
CA THR A 286 -11.94 -15.79 1.50
C THR A 286 -11.42 -14.67 0.59
N ASP A 287 -11.83 -14.68 -0.67
CA ASP A 287 -11.41 -13.67 -1.65
C ASP A 287 -12.27 -12.40 -1.54
N VAL A 288 -11.77 -11.44 -0.73
CA VAL A 288 -12.47 -10.15 -0.57
C VAL A 288 -12.26 -9.21 -1.76
N ALA A 289 -11.26 -9.47 -2.63
CA ALA A 289 -11.12 -8.71 -3.87
C ALA A 289 -12.26 -9.03 -4.84
N ALA A 290 -12.67 -10.30 -4.94
CA ALA A 290 -13.84 -10.69 -5.71
C ALA A 290 -15.14 -10.03 -5.18
N ILE A 291 -15.29 -9.92 -3.85
CA ILE A 291 -16.42 -9.19 -3.25
C ILE A 291 -16.36 -7.70 -3.63
N ALA A 292 -15.20 -7.05 -3.49
CA ALA A 292 -15.01 -5.64 -3.83
C ALA A 292 -15.26 -5.36 -5.31
N ALA A 293 -14.85 -6.26 -6.21
CA ALA A 293 -15.06 -6.17 -7.66
C ALA A 293 -16.55 -6.11 -8.02
N SER A 294 -17.44 -6.76 -7.25
CA SER A 294 -18.90 -6.67 -7.46
C SER A 294 -19.46 -5.26 -7.21
N PHE A 295 -18.68 -4.38 -6.58
CA PHE A 295 -18.98 -2.96 -6.34
C PHE A 295 -18.08 -2.03 -7.18
N GLY A 296 -17.39 -2.55 -8.20
CA GLY A 296 -16.45 -1.77 -9.02
C GLY A 296 -15.13 -1.45 -8.31
N GLY A 297 -14.83 -2.15 -7.21
CA GLY A 297 -13.58 -2.03 -6.45
C GLY A 297 -12.55 -3.09 -6.81
N GLY A 298 -11.53 -3.25 -5.94
CA GLY A 298 -10.48 -4.24 -6.13
C GLY A 298 -9.46 -4.20 -4.99
N GLY A 299 -8.40 -4.99 -5.15
CA GLY A 299 -7.32 -5.12 -4.17
C GLY A 299 -6.74 -6.54 -4.16
N HIS A 300 -6.16 -6.91 -3.03
CA HIS A 300 -5.67 -8.26 -2.79
C HIS A 300 -6.77 -9.20 -2.27
N LYS A 301 -6.55 -10.51 -2.42
CA LYS A 301 -7.44 -11.55 -1.89
C LYS A 301 -7.82 -11.33 -0.42
N ALA A 302 -6.87 -10.89 0.42
CA ALA A 302 -7.07 -10.66 1.85
C ALA A 302 -7.45 -9.22 2.22
N ALA A 303 -7.31 -8.25 1.31
CA ALA A 303 -7.53 -6.82 1.59
C ALA A 303 -7.98 -6.09 0.33
N ALA A 304 -9.19 -5.53 0.32
CA ALA A 304 -9.74 -4.86 -0.85
C ALA A 304 -10.55 -3.63 -0.46
N GLY A 305 -10.74 -2.72 -1.42
CA GLY A 305 -11.50 -1.49 -1.24
C GLY A 305 -12.49 -1.26 -2.38
N PHE A 306 -13.58 -0.56 -2.08
CA PHE A 306 -14.65 -0.24 -3.04
C PHE A 306 -15.33 1.08 -2.68
N SER A 307 -16.17 1.58 -3.57
CA SER A 307 -17.03 2.74 -3.31
C SER A 307 -18.46 2.41 -3.73
N ILE A 308 -19.45 2.89 -2.95
CA ILE A 308 -20.86 2.74 -3.24
C ILE A 308 -21.52 4.11 -3.14
N GLU A 309 -22.40 4.44 -4.08
CA GLU A 309 -23.27 5.60 -3.99
C GLU A 309 -24.55 5.29 -3.19
N GLY A 310 -25.10 6.32 -2.54
CA GLY A 310 -26.34 6.26 -1.78
C GLY A 310 -26.17 6.31 -0.27
N PRO A 311 -27.25 6.16 0.49
CA PRO A 311 -27.23 6.24 1.95
C PRO A 311 -26.58 5.00 2.58
N ILE A 312 -26.02 5.18 3.79
CA ILE A 312 -25.26 4.15 4.52
C ILE A 312 -26.09 2.88 4.77
N GLU A 313 -27.39 3.03 5.05
CA GLU A 313 -28.30 1.92 5.30
C GLU A 313 -28.44 1.01 4.07
N GLY A 314 -28.54 1.60 2.88
CA GLY A 314 -28.61 0.86 1.62
C GLY A 314 -27.29 0.15 1.29
N ALA A 315 -26.16 0.80 1.59
CA ALA A 315 -24.85 0.20 1.42
C ALA A 315 -24.65 -1.00 2.37
N LEU A 316 -25.03 -0.88 3.63
CA LEU A 316 -24.98 -1.98 4.62
C LEU A 316 -25.69 -3.24 4.11
N VAL A 317 -26.94 -3.11 3.66
CA VAL A 317 -27.74 -4.24 3.17
C VAL A 317 -27.07 -4.93 1.95
N ARG A 318 -26.56 -4.14 1.02
CA ARG A 318 -25.89 -4.67 -0.19
C ARG A 318 -24.60 -5.40 0.17
N VAL A 319 -23.81 -4.82 1.06
CA VAL A 319 -22.51 -5.39 1.48
C VAL A 319 -22.69 -6.63 2.34
N GLU A 320 -23.63 -6.62 3.29
CA GLU A 320 -23.98 -7.82 4.08
C GLU A 320 -24.35 -8.99 3.17
N LYS A 321 -25.24 -8.76 2.19
CA LYS A 321 -25.65 -9.78 1.23
C LYS A 321 -24.48 -10.35 0.42
N ALA A 322 -23.53 -9.49 -0.02
CA ALA A 322 -22.37 -9.94 -0.77
C ALA A 322 -21.42 -10.79 0.08
N ILE A 323 -21.19 -10.41 1.34
CA ILE A 323 -20.42 -11.20 2.30
C ILE A 323 -21.08 -12.54 2.59
N GLU A 324 -22.41 -12.56 2.83
CA GLU A 324 -23.18 -13.80 3.06
C GLU A 324 -23.08 -14.79 1.89
N GLN A 325 -23.02 -14.30 0.65
CA GLN A 325 -22.81 -15.13 -0.53
C GLN A 325 -21.40 -15.70 -0.61
N ALA A 326 -20.39 -14.93 -0.24
CA ALA A 326 -19.01 -15.35 -0.27
C ALA A 326 -18.62 -16.34 0.86
N LEU A 327 -19.39 -16.37 1.94
CA LEU A 327 -19.16 -17.25 3.10
C LEU A 327 -19.95 -18.57 3.05
N LYS A 328 -20.81 -18.77 2.04
CA LYS A 328 -21.53 -20.02 1.78
C LYS A 328 -20.62 -21.02 1.07
#